data_ba01e2cd8f9947cad7686e7077e7aaf7
#
_entry.id   ba01e2cd8f9947cad7686e7077e7aaf7
#
_cell.length_a   1.000
_cell.length_b   1.000
_cell.length_c   1.000
_cell.angle_alpha   90.00
_cell.angle_beta   90.00
_cell.angle_gamma   90.00
#
_symmetry.space_group_name_H-M   'P 1'
#
loop_
_entity.id
_entity.type
_entity.pdbx_description
1 polymer ?
#
loop_
_entity_poly.entity_id
_entity_poly.type
_entity_poly.pdbx_seq_one_letter_code
_entity_poly.pdbx_strand_id
1 'polypeptide(L)'
;VPQDYYDFLKEMPLNDPNLLISYENWVFFNRFEYIPPFEQAYKISAQYEVSGFPRLIETEWKIKDSICYHSLQLEPNLSYDIIKIRELSTNLKNLQRSTADSLVALTLKEVKNPYLRQKAHYLLEKYCPREIKASRALPAGKGADIFRKIIAPYQGKVIYVDFWATSCGPCRADIQNMKPLREQYSGKNIVFLFITDEKSSPINDYNRFTADL
;
A
#
# COMPACT_ATOMS: atom_id res chain seq x y z
N VAL A 1 -29.99 5.02 -20.44
CA VAL A 1 -28.84 5.13 -21.34
C VAL A 1 -29.08 4.13 -22.48
N PRO A 2 -28.90 4.53 -23.75
CA PRO A 2 -29.02 3.61 -24.88
C PRO A 2 -28.13 2.38 -24.70
N GLN A 3 -28.55 1.23 -25.23
CA GLN A 3 -27.82 -0.03 -25.05
C GLN A 3 -26.43 -0.02 -25.70
N ASP A 4 -26.28 0.76 -26.76
CA ASP A 4 -25.02 0.95 -27.53
C ASP A 4 -24.10 2.01 -26.96
N TYR A 5 -24.51 2.74 -25.93
CA TYR A 5 -23.73 3.85 -25.37
C TYR A 5 -22.33 3.44 -24.89
N TYR A 6 -22.16 2.20 -24.45
CA TYR A 6 -20.91 1.67 -23.94
C TYR A 6 -20.14 0.81 -24.95
N ASP A 7 -20.56 0.76 -26.22
CA ASP A 7 -19.92 -0.09 -27.23
C ASP A 7 -18.45 0.26 -27.50
N PHE A 8 -18.06 1.52 -27.26
CA PHE A 8 -16.66 1.95 -27.34
C PHE A 8 -15.72 1.16 -26.41
N LEU A 9 -16.25 0.59 -25.32
CA LEU A 9 -15.46 -0.22 -24.40
C LEU A 9 -14.93 -1.50 -25.05
N LYS A 10 -15.62 -2.02 -26.06
CA LYS A 10 -15.22 -3.22 -26.82
C LYS A 10 -13.98 -2.95 -27.70
N GLU A 11 -13.79 -1.69 -28.10
CA GLU A 11 -12.64 -1.24 -28.90
C GLU A 11 -11.42 -0.86 -28.04
N MET A 12 -11.60 -0.75 -26.72
CA MET A 12 -10.51 -0.42 -25.82
C MET A 12 -9.59 -1.62 -25.58
N PRO A 13 -8.26 -1.40 -25.47
CA PRO A 13 -7.30 -2.47 -25.22
C PRO A 13 -7.30 -2.93 -23.77
N LEU A 14 -8.45 -3.41 -23.25
CA LEU A 14 -8.68 -3.73 -21.84
C LEU A 14 -7.82 -4.91 -21.32
N ASN A 15 -7.04 -5.56 -22.18
CA ASN A 15 -6.06 -6.59 -21.80
C ASN A 15 -4.60 -6.11 -21.91
N ASP A 16 -4.37 -4.84 -22.30
CA ASP A 16 -3.01 -4.32 -22.44
C ASP A 16 -2.36 -4.15 -21.05
N PRO A 17 -1.19 -4.78 -20.78
CA PRO A 17 -0.45 -4.58 -19.53
C PRO A 17 -0.07 -3.11 -19.27
N ASN A 18 0.01 -2.27 -20.27
CA ASN A 18 0.26 -0.83 -20.13
C ASN A 18 -0.85 -0.11 -19.35
N LEU A 19 -2.04 -0.70 -19.24
CA LEU A 19 -3.10 -0.20 -18.35
C LEU A 19 -2.64 -0.12 -16.88
N LEU A 20 -1.66 -0.91 -16.48
CA LEU A 20 -1.14 -0.94 -15.10
C LEU A 20 -0.13 0.17 -14.81
N ILE A 21 0.38 0.85 -15.82
CA ILE A 21 1.48 1.83 -15.71
C ILE A 21 0.97 3.26 -15.71
N SER A 22 -0.06 3.56 -16.50
CA SER A 22 -0.54 4.94 -16.68
C SER A 22 -1.49 5.37 -15.56
N TYR A 23 -1.26 6.59 -15.06
CA TYR A 23 -2.15 7.23 -14.09
C TYR A 23 -3.55 7.50 -14.67
N GLU A 24 -3.62 7.88 -15.93
CA GLU A 24 -4.88 8.16 -16.65
C GLU A 24 -5.78 6.92 -16.66
N ASN A 25 -5.21 5.73 -16.84
CA ASN A 25 -5.96 4.49 -16.78
C ASN A 25 -6.56 4.26 -15.39
N TRP A 26 -5.82 4.58 -14.32
CA TRP A 26 -6.37 4.50 -12.95
C TRP A 26 -7.51 5.48 -12.72
N VAL A 27 -7.44 6.68 -13.29
CA VAL A 27 -8.53 7.66 -13.27
C VAL A 27 -9.74 7.15 -14.05
N PHE A 28 -9.51 6.53 -15.22
CA PHE A 28 -10.57 5.89 -16.00
C PHE A 28 -11.28 4.82 -15.17
N PHE A 29 -10.57 3.86 -14.61
CA PHE A 29 -11.17 2.79 -13.80
C PHE A 29 -11.87 3.33 -12.54
N ASN A 30 -11.38 4.40 -11.95
CA ASN A 30 -12.06 5.05 -10.83
C ASN A 30 -13.46 5.56 -11.19
N ARG A 31 -13.68 5.96 -12.45
CA ARG A 31 -14.98 6.40 -12.94
C ARG A 31 -15.79 5.25 -13.54
N PHE A 32 -15.12 4.30 -14.17
CA PHE A 32 -15.75 3.15 -14.80
C PHE A 32 -16.63 2.35 -13.85
N GLU A 33 -16.21 2.16 -12.62
CA GLU A 33 -16.96 1.45 -11.60
C GLU A 33 -18.25 2.17 -11.15
N TYR A 34 -18.41 3.46 -11.48
CA TYR A 34 -19.57 4.28 -11.09
C TYR A 34 -20.51 4.58 -12.26
N ILE A 35 -20.34 3.95 -13.42
CA ILE A 35 -21.31 4.10 -14.51
C ILE A 35 -22.64 3.41 -14.17
N PRO A 36 -23.77 3.87 -14.75
CA PRO A 36 -25.10 3.36 -14.43
C PRO A 36 -25.28 1.85 -14.41
N PRO A 37 -24.69 1.03 -15.29
CA PRO A 37 -24.80 -0.42 -15.20
C PRO A 37 -24.36 -1.01 -13.85
N PHE A 38 -23.41 -0.40 -13.15
CA PHE A 38 -22.91 -0.87 -11.85
C PHE A 38 -23.74 -0.39 -10.65
N GLU A 39 -24.68 0.54 -10.81
CA GLU A 39 -25.54 1.00 -9.70
C GLU A 39 -26.31 -0.13 -9.02
N GLN A 40 -26.68 -1.16 -9.77
CA GLN A 40 -27.36 -2.31 -9.24
C GLN A 40 -26.49 -3.10 -8.25
N ALA A 41 -25.18 -3.24 -8.53
CA ALA A 41 -24.24 -3.90 -7.63
C ALA A 41 -24.17 -3.18 -6.28
N TYR A 42 -24.11 -1.86 -6.30
CA TYR A 42 -24.10 -1.04 -5.07
C TYR A 42 -25.43 -1.09 -4.30
N LYS A 43 -26.57 -1.10 -4.99
CA LYS A 43 -27.88 -1.22 -4.35
C LYS A 43 -28.06 -2.56 -3.66
N ILE A 44 -27.51 -3.63 -4.24
CA ILE A 44 -27.55 -4.96 -3.63
C ILE A 44 -26.62 -5.02 -2.42
N SER A 45 -25.39 -4.53 -2.54
CA SER A 45 -24.43 -4.54 -1.42
C SER A 45 -24.91 -3.68 -0.24
N ALA A 46 -25.61 -2.57 -0.51
CA ALA A 46 -26.18 -1.70 0.52
C ALA A 46 -27.39 -2.32 1.27
N GLN A 47 -28.03 -3.35 0.72
CA GLN A 47 -29.16 -4.03 1.37
C GLN A 47 -28.72 -5.10 2.40
N TYR A 48 -27.47 -5.51 2.37
CA TYR A 48 -26.95 -6.49 3.31
C TYR A 48 -26.26 -5.79 4.47
N GLU A 49 -26.82 -5.90 5.67
CA GLU A 49 -26.11 -5.52 6.88
C GLU A 49 -24.79 -6.27 7.02
N VAL A 50 -23.76 -5.58 7.49
CA VAL A 50 -22.32 -5.89 7.43
C VAL A 50 -21.88 -7.17 8.18
N SER A 51 -22.76 -8.09 8.55
CA SER A 51 -22.38 -9.32 9.27
C SER A 51 -21.60 -10.36 8.42
N GLY A 52 -21.50 -10.17 7.12
CA GLY A 52 -20.96 -11.15 6.18
C GLY A 52 -19.73 -10.73 5.38
N PHE A 53 -19.02 -9.69 5.78
CA PHE A 53 -17.71 -9.36 5.21
C PHE A 53 -16.70 -10.51 5.46
N PRO A 54 -16.02 -11.08 4.50
CA PRO A 54 -15.77 -10.73 3.11
C PRO A 54 -16.72 -11.35 2.06
N ARG A 55 -17.74 -12.11 2.46
CA ARG A 55 -18.66 -12.77 1.52
C ARG A 55 -19.47 -11.80 0.67
N LEU A 56 -19.79 -10.61 1.21
CA LEU A 56 -20.47 -9.55 0.46
C LEU A 56 -19.66 -9.07 -0.72
N ILE A 57 -18.35 -8.90 -0.54
CA ILE A 57 -17.45 -8.48 -1.61
C ILE A 57 -17.39 -9.50 -2.74
N GLU A 58 -17.37 -10.79 -2.42
CA GLU A 58 -17.43 -11.85 -3.44
C GLU A 58 -18.74 -11.77 -4.24
N THR A 59 -19.86 -11.55 -3.57
CA THR A 59 -21.15 -11.39 -4.23
C THR A 59 -21.18 -10.15 -5.12
N GLU A 60 -20.64 -9.02 -4.63
CA GLU A 60 -20.55 -7.79 -5.41
C GLU A 60 -19.65 -7.98 -6.65
N TRP A 61 -18.51 -8.66 -6.53
CA TRP A 61 -17.65 -8.97 -7.68
C TRP A 61 -18.35 -9.84 -8.72
N LYS A 62 -19.10 -10.87 -8.30
CA LYS A 62 -19.88 -11.70 -9.22
C LYS A 62 -20.96 -10.90 -9.95
N ILE A 63 -21.57 -9.93 -9.28
CA ILE A 63 -22.55 -9.03 -9.90
C ILE A 63 -21.85 -8.10 -10.88
N LYS A 64 -20.71 -7.49 -10.51
CA LYS A 64 -19.94 -6.64 -11.40
C LYS A 64 -19.40 -7.40 -12.61
N ASP A 65 -18.88 -8.60 -12.42
CA ASP A 65 -18.44 -9.48 -13.52
C ASP A 65 -19.60 -9.82 -14.44
N SER A 66 -20.79 -10.13 -13.88
CA SER A 66 -22.00 -10.38 -14.66
C SER A 66 -22.46 -9.15 -15.46
N ILE A 67 -22.37 -7.96 -14.87
CA ILE A 67 -22.67 -6.69 -15.55
C ILE A 67 -21.69 -6.45 -16.71
N CYS A 68 -20.39 -6.64 -16.47
CA CYS A 68 -19.38 -6.53 -17.52
C CYS A 68 -19.68 -7.48 -18.67
N TYR A 69 -19.98 -8.74 -18.38
CA TYR A 69 -20.24 -9.76 -19.40
C TYR A 69 -21.56 -9.55 -20.14
N HIS A 70 -22.67 -9.40 -19.42
CA HIS A 70 -24.00 -9.38 -20.04
C HIS A 70 -24.44 -7.99 -20.49
N SER A 71 -24.18 -6.94 -19.68
CA SER A 71 -24.65 -5.59 -19.99
C SER A 71 -23.69 -4.80 -20.86
N LEU A 72 -22.38 -4.96 -20.64
CA LEU A 72 -21.34 -4.26 -21.39
C LEU A 72 -20.74 -5.12 -22.51
N GLN A 73 -21.09 -6.41 -22.56
CA GLN A 73 -20.59 -7.38 -23.55
C GLN A 73 -19.05 -7.46 -23.59
N LEU A 74 -18.44 -7.35 -22.42
CA LEU A 74 -16.99 -7.45 -22.25
C LEU A 74 -16.63 -8.85 -21.80
N GLU A 75 -15.85 -9.58 -22.58
CA GLU A 75 -15.24 -10.84 -22.14
C GLU A 75 -14.29 -10.60 -20.94
N PRO A 76 -14.11 -11.60 -20.07
CA PRO A 76 -13.18 -11.48 -18.96
C PRO A 76 -11.78 -10.99 -19.41
N ASN A 77 -11.33 -9.88 -18.84
CA ASN A 77 -10.11 -9.19 -19.24
C ASN A 77 -9.40 -8.56 -18.01
N LEU A 78 -8.28 -7.88 -18.25
CA LEU A 78 -7.47 -7.30 -17.17
C LEU A 78 -8.25 -6.27 -16.32
N SER A 79 -9.27 -5.60 -16.88
CA SER A 79 -10.07 -4.64 -16.14
C SER A 79 -10.85 -5.27 -14.98
N TYR A 80 -11.26 -6.53 -15.10
CA TYR A 80 -11.91 -7.27 -14.01
C TYR A 80 -10.98 -7.43 -12.79
N ASP A 81 -9.71 -7.74 -13.06
CA ASP A 81 -8.70 -7.86 -12.02
C ASP A 81 -8.37 -6.49 -11.39
N ILE A 82 -8.29 -5.44 -12.21
CA ILE A 82 -8.03 -4.06 -11.75
C ILE A 82 -9.12 -3.58 -10.80
N ILE A 83 -10.38 -3.76 -11.15
CA ILE A 83 -11.54 -3.39 -10.32
C ILE A 83 -11.43 -4.05 -8.94
N LYS A 84 -11.19 -5.35 -8.89
CA LYS A 84 -11.06 -6.12 -7.64
C LYS A 84 -9.92 -5.62 -6.76
N ILE A 85 -8.76 -5.30 -7.34
CA ILE A 85 -7.61 -4.75 -6.60
C ILE A 85 -7.85 -3.33 -6.09
N ARG A 86 -8.56 -2.50 -6.83
CA ARG A 86 -8.94 -1.16 -6.39
C ARG A 86 -9.86 -1.22 -5.19
N GLU A 87 -10.89 -2.06 -5.26
CA GLU A 87 -11.84 -2.29 -4.18
C GLU A 87 -11.13 -2.86 -2.94
N LEU A 88 -10.25 -3.84 -3.11
CA LEU A 88 -9.38 -4.35 -2.05
C LEU A 88 -8.62 -3.21 -1.37
N SER A 89 -7.98 -2.32 -2.15
CA SER A 89 -7.21 -1.18 -1.63
C SER A 89 -8.05 -0.25 -0.75
N THR A 90 -9.32 -0.05 -1.09
CA THR A 90 -10.22 0.80 -0.32
C THR A 90 -10.64 0.13 0.99
N ASN A 91 -10.99 -1.14 0.93
CA ASN A 91 -11.49 -1.89 2.07
C ASN A 91 -10.41 -2.17 3.13
N LEU A 92 -9.17 -2.46 2.71
CA LEU A 92 -8.07 -2.77 3.64
C LEU A 92 -7.77 -1.67 4.65
N LYS A 93 -8.06 -0.41 4.34
CA LYS A 93 -7.69 0.75 5.19
C LYS A 93 -8.29 0.71 6.60
N ASN A 94 -9.39 0.01 6.79
CA ASN A 94 -10.16 0.02 8.03
C ASN A 94 -10.33 -1.38 8.65
N LEU A 95 -9.57 -2.37 8.18
CA LEU A 95 -9.71 -3.76 8.62
C LEU A 95 -8.67 -4.16 9.64
N GLN A 96 -9.06 -5.04 10.56
CA GLN A 96 -8.12 -5.79 11.37
C GLN A 96 -7.36 -6.81 10.51
N ARG A 97 -6.13 -7.12 10.86
CA ARG A 97 -5.26 -8.01 10.08
C ARG A 97 -5.89 -9.35 9.74
N SER A 98 -6.56 -10.02 10.65
CA SER A 98 -7.19 -11.33 10.40
C SER A 98 -8.27 -11.28 9.32
N THR A 99 -9.09 -10.21 9.32
CA THR A 99 -10.12 -9.98 8.30
C THR A 99 -9.47 -9.60 6.97
N ALA A 100 -8.43 -8.77 7.01
CA ALA A 100 -7.66 -8.37 5.84
C ALA A 100 -6.97 -9.58 5.15
N ASP A 101 -6.38 -10.50 5.93
CA ASP A 101 -5.80 -11.75 5.39
C ASP A 101 -6.87 -12.58 4.65
N SER A 102 -8.07 -12.69 5.22
CA SER A 102 -9.19 -13.41 4.59
C SER A 102 -9.66 -12.75 3.29
N LEU A 103 -9.74 -11.41 3.28
CA LEU A 103 -10.13 -10.66 2.09
C LEU A 103 -9.08 -10.78 0.98
N VAL A 104 -7.80 -10.68 1.32
CA VAL A 104 -6.71 -10.87 0.34
C VAL A 104 -6.71 -12.30 -0.20
N ALA A 105 -6.90 -13.31 0.65
CA ALA A 105 -6.99 -14.71 0.21
C ALA A 105 -8.16 -14.92 -0.78
N LEU A 106 -9.31 -14.28 -0.54
CA LEU A 106 -10.46 -14.29 -1.45
C LEU A 106 -10.10 -13.60 -2.78
N THR A 107 -9.52 -12.40 -2.72
CA THR A 107 -9.09 -11.65 -3.91
C THR A 107 -8.12 -12.45 -4.78
N LEU A 108 -7.17 -13.17 -4.16
CA LEU A 108 -6.19 -13.98 -4.87
C LEU A 108 -6.78 -15.23 -5.57
N LYS A 109 -7.98 -15.66 -5.21
CA LYS A 109 -8.70 -16.71 -5.96
C LYS A 109 -9.26 -16.18 -7.28
N GLU A 110 -9.71 -14.94 -7.28
CA GLU A 110 -10.39 -14.31 -8.40
C GLU A 110 -9.42 -13.62 -9.37
N VAL A 111 -8.40 -12.92 -8.85
CA VAL A 111 -7.43 -12.15 -9.63
C VAL A 111 -6.39 -13.08 -10.27
N LYS A 112 -6.26 -13.01 -11.60
CA LYS A 112 -5.37 -13.89 -12.39
C LYS A 112 -4.04 -13.22 -12.71
N ASN A 113 -4.01 -11.90 -12.92
CA ASN A 113 -2.80 -11.18 -13.31
C ASN A 113 -1.73 -11.25 -12.20
N PRO A 114 -0.49 -11.73 -12.50
CA PRO A 114 0.56 -11.93 -11.48
C PRO A 114 0.99 -10.63 -10.78
N TYR A 115 1.08 -9.53 -11.52
CA TYR A 115 1.44 -8.22 -10.94
C TYR A 115 0.37 -7.75 -9.96
N LEU A 116 -0.91 -7.87 -10.31
CA LEU A 116 -2.01 -7.49 -9.43
C LEU A 116 -2.13 -8.40 -8.22
N ARG A 117 -1.79 -9.67 -8.33
CA ARG A 117 -1.65 -10.58 -7.18
C ARG A 117 -0.55 -10.12 -6.23
N GLN A 118 0.60 -9.74 -6.75
CA GLN A 118 1.69 -9.16 -5.94
C GLN A 118 1.26 -7.82 -5.31
N LYS A 119 0.51 -7.01 -6.04
CA LYS A 119 -0.06 -5.76 -5.53
C LYS A 119 -1.01 -5.98 -4.36
N ALA A 120 -1.83 -7.05 -4.37
CA ALA A 120 -2.70 -7.40 -3.25
C ALA A 120 -1.90 -7.66 -1.96
N HIS A 121 -0.81 -8.42 -2.04
CA HIS A 121 0.08 -8.64 -0.91
C HIS A 121 0.75 -7.35 -0.41
N TYR A 122 1.23 -6.51 -1.33
CA TYR A 122 1.78 -5.21 -0.97
C TYR A 122 0.76 -4.33 -0.23
N LEU A 123 -0.48 -4.28 -0.70
CA LEU A 123 -1.55 -3.50 -0.06
C LEU A 123 -1.88 -4.03 1.34
N LEU A 124 -1.87 -5.34 1.53
CA LEU A 124 -2.06 -5.97 2.83
C LEU A 124 -0.99 -5.51 3.84
N GLU A 125 0.28 -5.61 3.48
CA GLU A 125 1.37 -5.19 4.37
C GLU A 125 1.40 -3.67 4.59
N LYS A 126 0.95 -2.89 3.60
CA LYS A 126 0.87 -1.42 3.69
C LYS A 126 -0.23 -0.95 4.64
N TYR A 127 -1.44 -1.53 4.56
CA TYR A 127 -2.60 -1.03 5.31
C TYR A 127 -2.89 -1.80 6.58
N CYS A 128 -2.50 -3.06 6.63
CA CYS A 128 -2.70 -3.95 7.77
C CYS A 128 -1.37 -4.65 8.10
N PRO A 129 -0.32 -3.93 8.46
CA PRO A 129 0.97 -4.54 8.77
C PRO A 129 0.79 -5.58 9.88
N ARG A 130 1.54 -6.67 9.82
CA ARG A 130 1.61 -7.59 10.95
C ARG A 130 2.18 -6.85 12.14
N GLU A 131 1.56 -7.01 13.30
CA GLU A 131 2.24 -6.61 14.52
C GLU A 131 3.61 -7.29 14.54
N ILE A 132 4.64 -6.49 14.44
CA ILE A 132 6.00 -6.98 14.63
C ILE A 132 6.08 -7.29 16.11
N LYS A 133 5.74 -8.52 16.49
CA LYS A 133 6.10 -9.02 17.82
C LYS A 133 7.59 -8.82 17.96
N ALA A 134 7.93 -7.84 18.81
CA ALA A 134 9.27 -7.37 19.02
C ALA A 134 10.27 -8.52 19.18
N SER A 135 11.40 -8.34 18.59
CA SER A 135 12.67 -9.06 18.63
C SER A 135 12.91 -10.06 17.50
N ARG A 136 13.17 -9.55 16.31
CA ARG A 136 14.16 -10.25 15.49
C ARG A 136 15.52 -9.96 16.11
N ALA A 137 16.17 -10.99 16.63
CA ALA A 137 17.56 -10.89 17.02
C ALA A 137 18.38 -10.33 15.83
N LEU A 138 19.23 -9.36 16.09
CA LEU A 138 20.13 -8.85 15.06
C LEU A 138 20.95 -10.03 14.50
N PRO A 139 21.14 -10.12 13.18
CA PRO A 139 21.94 -11.18 12.58
C PRO A 139 23.37 -11.15 13.18
N ALA A 140 24.04 -12.28 13.24
CA ALA A 140 25.42 -12.33 13.67
C ALA A 140 26.35 -11.63 12.67
N GLY A 141 27.37 -10.90 13.15
CA GLY A 141 28.37 -10.25 12.32
C GLY A 141 28.85 -8.89 12.82
N LYS A 142 29.97 -8.42 12.28
CA LYS A 142 30.59 -7.14 12.70
C LYS A 142 29.64 -5.95 12.69
N GLY A 143 28.77 -5.83 11.68
CA GLY A 143 27.78 -4.74 11.61
C GLY A 143 26.79 -4.78 12.77
N ALA A 144 26.31 -5.96 13.13
CA ALA A 144 25.42 -6.12 14.28
C ALA A 144 26.12 -5.81 15.62
N ASP A 145 27.39 -6.16 15.73
CA ASP A 145 28.18 -5.86 16.93
C ASP A 145 28.43 -4.35 17.09
N ILE A 146 28.71 -3.65 16.00
CA ILE A 146 28.81 -2.17 15.98
C ILE A 146 27.44 -1.57 16.36
N PHE A 147 26.38 -2.03 15.74
CA PHE A 147 25.04 -1.52 16.00
C PHE A 147 24.61 -1.74 17.46
N ARG A 148 24.87 -2.92 18.04
CA ARG A 148 24.63 -3.19 19.46
C ARG A 148 25.37 -2.21 20.38
N LYS A 149 26.61 -1.86 20.05
CA LYS A 149 27.39 -0.86 20.81
C LYS A 149 26.77 0.53 20.70
N ILE A 150 26.29 0.92 19.54
CA ILE A 150 25.64 2.24 19.32
C ILE A 150 24.35 2.34 20.15
N ILE A 151 23.52 1.29 20.19
CA ILE A 151 22.25 1.33 20.88
C ILE A 151 22.33 0.99 22.39
N ALA A 152 23.43 0.42 22.85
CA ALA A 152 23.61 -0.01 24.23
C ALA A 152 23.30 1.08 25.30
N PRO A 153 23.66 2.36 25.09
CA PRO A 153 23.33 3.43 26.06
C PRO A 153 21.82 3.73 26.18
N TYR A 154 21.03 3.24 25.25
CA TYR A 154 19.60 3.57 25.15
C TYR A 154 18.68 2.40 25.48
N GLN A 155 19.17 1.40 26.23
CA GLN A 155 18.36 0.27 26.67
C GLN A 155 17.12 0.72 27.44
N GLY A 156 15.99 0.07 27.18
CA GLY A 156 14.70 0.41 27.78
C GLY A 156 13.98 1.59 27.14
N LYS A 157 14.56 2.23 26.11
CA LYS A 157 13.92 3.28 25.32
C LYS A 157 13.43 2.75 23.98
N VAL A 158 12.46 3.39 23.39
CA VAL A 158 12.12 3.23 21.97
C VAL A 158 13.22 3.93 21.17
N ILE A 159 13.84 3.23 20.22
CA ILE A 159 14.92 3.78 19.40
C ILE A 159 14.42 3.84 17.96
N TYR A 160 14.29 5.06 17.43
CA TYR A 160 14.12 5.29 15.99
C TYR A 160 15.52 5.34 15.37
N VAL A 161 15.75 4.56 14.32
CA VAL A 161 17.05 4.51 13.64
C VAL A 161 16.84 4.81 12.16
N ASP A 162 17.61 5.77 11.66
CA ASP A 162 17.67 6.12 10.25
C ASP A 162 19.12 6.09 9.76
N PHE A 163 19.36 5.45 8.60
CA PHE A 163 20.66 5.41 7.95
C PHE A 163 20.66 6.41 6.79
N TRP A 164 21.58 7.35 6.81
CA TRP A 164 21.61 8.45 5.86
C TRP A 164 23.01 8.74 5.30
N ALA A 165 23.10 9.64 4.34
CA ALA A 165 24.36 10.13 3.80
C ALA A 165 24.26 11.62 3.45
N THR A 166 25.36 12.36 3.53
CA THR A 166 25.40 13.79 3.16
C THR A 166 25.07 14.05 1.70
N SER A 167 25.33 13.06 0.83
CA SER A 167 24.96 13.09 -0.60
C SER A 167 23.48 12.74 -0.87
N CYS A 168 22.74 12.20 0.11
CA CYS A 168 21.35 11.80 -0.03
C CYS A 168 20.40 13.01 0.21
N GLY A 169 19.99 13.68 -0.85
CA GLY A 169 19.09 14.83 -0.79
C GLY A 169 17.77 14.54 -0.05
N PRO A 170 17.01 13.49 -0.44
CA PRO A 170 15.78 13.09 0.26
C PRO A 170 16.02 12.81 1.75
N CYS A 171 17.09 12.07 2.12
CA CYS A 171 17.38 11.77 3.52
C CYS A 171 17.61 13.05 4.35
N ARG A 172 18.31 14.01 3.79
CA ARG A 172 18.54 15.32 4.45
C ARG A 172 17.24 16.09 4.66
N ALA A 173 16.36 16.09 3.66
CA ALA A 173 15.05 16.70 3.78
C ALA A 173 14.19 16.01 4.86
N ASP A 174 14.22 14.68 4.93
CA ASP A 174 13.48 13.93 5.93
C ASP A 174 13.97 14.20 7.36
N ILE A 175 15.30 14.27 7.57
CA ILE A 175 15.88 14.64 8.86
C ILE A 175 15.42 16.03 9.32
N GLN A 176 15.37 17.00 8.39
CA GLN A 176 14.88 18.35 8.69
C GLN A 176 13.38 18.37 8.97
N ASN A 177 12.59 17.67 8.17
CA ASN A 177 11.13 17.55 8.34
C ASN A 177 10.74 16.84 9.65
N MET A 178 11.62 16.00 10.19
CA MET A 178 11.39 15.33 11.47
C MET A 178 11.70 16.22 12.70
N LYS A 179 12.20 17.43 12.52
CA LYS A 179 12.50 18.34 13.63
C LYS A 179 11.31 18.56 14.56
N PRO A 180 10.09 18.92 14.09
CA PRO A 180 8.94 19.09 14.96
C PRO A 180 8.58 17.81 15.74
N LEU A 181 8.74 16.65 15.10
CA LEU A 181 8.47 15.36 15.75
C LEU A 181 9.49 15.09 16.86
N ARG A 182 10.77 15.35 16.64
CA ARG A 182 11.83 15.21 17.65
C ARG A 182 11.57 16.13 18.86
N GLU A 183 11.15 17.36 18.60
CA GLU A 183 10.77 18.32 19.64
C GLU A 183 9.55 17.84 20.44
N GLN A 184 8.52 17.33 19.78
CA GLN A 184 7.31 16.77 20.42
C GLN A 184 7.64 15.59 21.36
N TYR A 185 8.66 14.81 21.03
CA TYR A 185 9.08 13.65 21.81
C TYR A 185 10.29 13.91 22.70
N SER A 186 10.77 15.16 22.76
CA SER A 186 11.83 15.56 23.67
C SER A 186 11.45 15.25 25.14
N GLY A 187 12.36 14.66 25.88
CA GLY A 187 12.13 14.24 27.28
C GLY A 187 11.27 12.97 27.45
N LYS A 188 10.75 12.37 26.37
CA LYS A 188 10.01 11.11 26.42
C LYS A 188 10.95 9.89 26.27
N ASN A 189 10.39 8.71 26.49
CA ASN A 189 11.16 7.46 26.40
C ASN A 189 11.43 6.99 24.95
N ILE A 190 11.88 7.93 24.10
CA ILE A 190 12.25 7.67 22.71
C ILE A 190 13.57 8.40 22.37
N VAL A 191 14.38 7.76 21.54
CA VAL A 191 15.64 8.31 21.01
C VAL A 191 15.63 8.21 19.49
N PHE A 192 16.07 9.28 18.83
CA PHE A 192 16.26 9.33 17.37
C PHE A 192 17.75 9.23 17.10
N LEU A 193 18.17 8.19 16.40
CA LEU A 193 19.53 7.95 15.97
C LEU A 193 19.63 8.06 14.44
N PHE A 194 20.40 9.01 13.98
CA PHE A 194 20.72 9.19 12.57
C PHE A 194 22.14 8.69 12.33
N ILE A 195 22.29 7.55 11.68
CA ILE A 195 23.55 6.84 11.53
C ILE A 195 24.08 7.02 10.11
N THR A 196 25.33 7.39 10.01
CA THR A 196 26.08 7.45 8.76
C THR A 196 27.51 6.96 8.98
N ASP A 197 28.29 6.80 7.93
CA ASP A 197 29.71 6.49 7.99
C ASP A 197 30.52 7.57 7.28
N GLU A 198 31.84 7.57 7.53
CA GLU A 198 32.76 8.58 6.99
C GLU A 198 32.87 8.50 5.47
N LYS A 199 32.69 7.33 4.87
CA LYS A 199 32.74 7.14 3.42
C LYS A 199 31.50 7.76 2.74
N SER A 200 30.34 7.61 3.32
CA SER A 200 29.06 8.13 2.80
C SER A 200 28.82 9.59 3.19
N SER A 201 29.47 10.06 4.26
CA SER A 201 29.35 11.41 4.81
C SER A 201 30.75 11.90 5.28
N PRO A 202 31.55 12.47 4.37
CA PRO A 202 32.83 13.07 4.74
C PRO A 202 32.67 14.09 5.89
N ILE A 203 33.57 14.09 6.84
CA ILE A 203 33.43 14.81 8.11
C ILE A 203 33.09 16.31 7.94
N ASN A 204 33.66 16.96 6.94
CA ASN A 204 33.40 18.38 6.68
C ASN A 204 31.95 18.61 6.21
N ASP A 205 31.43 17.74 5.35
CA ASP A 205 30.04 17.81 4.87
C ASP A 205 29.06 17.46 5.98
N TYR A 206 29.41 16.47 6.80
CA TYR A 206 28.63 16.09 7.99
C TYR A 206 28.51 17.26 8.95
N ASN A 207 29.64 17.87 9.33
CA ASN A 207 29.66 18.99 10.28
C ASN A 207 28.87 20.20 9.75
N ARG A 208 29.00 20.50 8.46
CA ARG A 208 28.22 21.58 7.82
C ARG A 208 26.73 21.32 7.87
N PHE A 209 26.28 20.09 7.57
CA PHE A 209 24.86 19.78 7.59
C PHE A 209 24.29 19.73 9.00
N THR A 210 25.03 19.16 9.95
CA THR A 210 24.54 19.00 11.33
C THR A 210 24.58 20.28 12.16
N ALA A 211 25.32 21.29 11.74
CA ALA A 211 25.31 22.61 12.39
C ALA A 211 23.96 23.32 12.30
N ASP A 212 23.14 22.97 11.29
CA ASP A 212 21.83 23.59 11.01
C ASP A 212 20.64 22.77 11.57
N LEU A 213 20.90 21.65 12.28
CA LEU A 213 19.87 20.77 12.85
C LEU A 213 19.49 21.09 14.29
#